data_39cf08515e89ede0e1f3873c28cfb23e
#
_entry.id   39cf08515e89ede0e1f3873c28cfb23e
#
_cell.length_a   1.000
_cell.length_b   1.000
_cell.length_c   1.000
_cell.angle_alpha   90.00
_cell.angle_beta   90.00
_cell.angle_gamma   90.00
#
_symmetry.space_group_name_H-M   'P 1'
#
loop_
_entity.id
_entity.type
_entity.pdbx_description
1 polymer ?
#
loop_
_entity_poly.entity_id
_entity_poly.type
_entity_poly.pdbx_seq_one_letter_code
_entity_poly.pdbx_strand_id
1 'polypeptide(L)'
;MNELNTKHIVIIGGTSGFGLQSAKTLLVKGAKLTITGRDKNKLETIIHELKAISETVAGKVLDASKEDTLKQFFEEIENFDFMISMAGGFMGGGFLDAPYETIKNAIDEKLFLNLKIARYAANKINDNGCLIFTAGSGGRADNASGAIIGNESISIMVKGLAIELSKRKIRVNAVAPTWTKTPLWRNMNKEEVKNIETYFSNTIPLGRTATIEEVSSAYIFLIENSFINGQTLKIDGGLTLL
;
A
#
# COMPACT_ATOMS: atom_id res chain seq x y z
N MET A 1 -11.11 21.50 -12.37
CA MET A 1 -11.62 21.50 -10.98
C MET A 1 -10.95 20.34 -10.27
N ASN A 2 -10.43 20.54 -9.06
CA ASN A 2 -9.83 19.43 -8.30
C ASN A 2 -10.94 18.46 -7.90
N GLU A 3 -11.05 17.33 -8.59
CA GLU A 3 -12.10 16.32 -8.35
C GLU A 3 -12.03 15.67 -6.95
N LEU A 4 -10.90 15.88 -6.25
CA LEU A 4 -10.68 15.37 -4.88
C LEU A 4 -11.03 16.37 -3.79
N ASN A 5 -11.42 17.62 -4.13
CA ASN A 5 -11.97 18.55 -3.15
C ASN A 5 -13.19 17.93 -2.48
N THR A 6 -13.22 17.95 -1.15
CA THR A 6 -14.24 17.31 -0.31
C THR A 6 -14.13 15.80 -0.14
N LYS A 7 -13.19 15.11 -0.81
CA LYS A 7 -13.00 13.67 -0.64
C LYS A 7 -12.14 13.36 0.57
N HIS A 8 -12.62 12.48 1.43
CA HIS A 8 -11.85 11.96 2.57
C HIS A 8 -11.13 10.68 2.16
N ILE A 9 -9.80 10.67 2.32
CA ILE A 9 -8.93 9.56 1.95
C ILE A 9 -8.17 9.07 3.20
N VAL A 10 -8.19 7.78 3.43
CA VAL A 10 -7.45 7.11 4.50
C VAL A 10 -6.21 6.44 3.93
N ILE A 11 -5.03 6.68 4.55
CA ILE A 11 -3.79 5.99 4.17
C ILE A 11 -3.26 5.21 5.37
N ILE A 12 -3.37 3.90 5.32
CA ILE A 12 -2.77 3.01 6.32
C ILE A 12 -1.29 2.84 5.96
N GLY A 13 -0.40 3.36 6.84
CA GLY A 13 1.04 3.40 6.57
C GLY A 13 1.49 4.64 5.78
N GLY A 14 0.96 5.83 6.13
CA GLY A 14 1.22 7.10 5.45
C GLY A 14 2.49 7.86 5.89
N THR A 15 3.35 7.31 6.77
CA THR A 15 4.47 8.06 7.36
C THR A 15 5.81 7.90 6.63
N SER A 16 5.87 7.20 5.51
CA SER A 16 7.09 7.05 4.69
C SER A 16 6.79 6.46 3.31
N GLY A 17 7.80 6.48 2.44
CA GLY A 17 7.76 5.82 1.12
C GLY A 17 6.55 6.19 0.28
N PHE A 18 5.93 5.21 -0.33
CA PHE A 18 4.78 5.41 -1.24
C PHE A 18 3.58 6.07 -0.54
N GLY A 19 3.31 5.70 0.72
CA GLY A 19 2.20 6.26 1.49
C GLY A 19 2.37 7.76 1.75
N LEU A 20 3.56 8.19 2.16
CA LEU A 20 3.85 9.61 2.37
C LEU A 20 3.83 10.41 1.06
N GLN A 21 4.40 9.85 -0.01
CA GLN A 21 4.38 10.51 -1.30
C GLN A 21 2.96 10.64 -1.86
N SER A 22 2.15 9.59 -1.72
CA SER A 22 0.72 9.65 -2.07
C SER A 22 -0.02 10.71 -1.25
N ALA A 23 0.26 10.80 0.06
CA ALA A 23 -0.34 11.81 0.92
C ALA A 23 -0.02 13.24 0.42
N LYS A 24 1.25 13.53 0.12
CA LYS A 24 1.67 14.84 -0.43
C LYS A 24 0.91 15.19 -1.71
N THR A 25 0.84 14.25 -2.66
CA THR A 25 0.16 14.47 -3.94
C THR A 25 -1.35 14.69 -3.76
N LEU A 26 -2.00 13.90 -2.88
CA LEU A 26 -3.43 14.01 -2.62
C LEU A 26 -3.81 15.31 -1.92
N LEU A 27 -2.95 15.82 -0.99
CA LEU A 27 -3.15 17.14 -0.37
C LEU A 27 -3.07 18.27 -1.38
N VAL A 28 -2.09 18.25 -2.30
CA VAL A 28 -2.00 19.24 -3.39
C VAL A 28 -3.25 19.19 -4.28
N LYS A 29 -3.88 18.02 -4.43
CA LYS A 29 -5.15 17.85 -5.17
C LYS A 29 -6.40 18.23 -4.35
N GLY A 30 -6.24 18.71 -3.11
CA GLY A 30 -7.31 19.24 -2.27
C GLY A 30 -8.04 18.19 -1.41
N ALA A 31 -7.57 16.96 -1.33
CA ALA A 31 -8.19 15.93 -0.51
C ALA A 31 -8.08 16.22 1.01
N LYS A 32 -9.09 15.75 1.78
CA LYS A 32 -8.98 15.58 3.23
C LYS A 32 -8.31 14.24 3.51
N LEU A 33 -7.25 14.22 4.35
CA LEU A 33 -6.53 12.98 4.63
C LEU A 33 -6.58 12.57 6.10
N THR A 34 -6.71 11.27 6.33
CA THR A 34 -6.31 10.64 7.58
C THR A 34 -5.18 9.66 7.27
N ILE A 35 -3.98 9.91 7.79
CA ILE A 35 -2.85 9.00 7.66
C ILE A 35 -2.56 8.28 8.96
N THR A 36 -2.09 7.04 8.87
CA THR A 36 -1.72 6.26 10.05
C THR A 36 -0.26 5.89 10.07
N GLY A 37 0.26 5.66 11.29
CA GLY A 37 1.61 5.17 11.55
C GLY A 37 1.68 4.55 12.93
N ARG A 38 2.64 3.62 13.13
CA ARG A 38 2.84 2.93 14.42
C ARG A 38 3.59 3.78 15.45
N ASP A 39 4.53 4.58 14.96
CA ASP A 39 5.36 5.46 15.79
C ASP A 39 4.70 6.83 15.90
N LYS A 40 4.29 7.19 17.13
CA LYS A 40 3.59 8.44 17.44
C LYS A 40 4.44 9.66 17.10
N ASN A 41 5.71 9.69 17.51
CA ASN A 41 6.57 10.86 17.32
C ASN A 41 6.83 11.12 15.83
N LYS A 42 7.11 10.05 15.10
CA LYS A 42 7.27 10.13 13.64
C LYS A 42 5.98 10.60 12.96
N LEU A 43 4.83 10.09 13.38
CA LEU A 43 3.54 10.50 12.84
C LEU A 43 3.29 11.98 13.07
N GLU A 44 3.53 12.49 14.28
CA GLU A 44 3.37 13.91 14.63
C GLU A 44 4.29 14.80 13.79
N THR A 45 5.55 14.41 13.61
CA THR A 45 6.50 15.11 12.72
C THR A 45 5.98 15.18 11.29
N ILE A 46 5.54 14.05 10.74
CA ILE A 46 5.02 13.99 9.36
C ILE A 46 3.73 14.80 9.20
N ILE A 47 2.84 14.77 10.18
CA ILE A 47 1.62 15.60 10.15
C ILE A 47 1.98 17.09 10.14
N HIS A 48 2.95 17.51 10.95
CA HIS A 48 3.43 18.89 10.93
C HIS A 48 3.97 19.30 9.55
N GLU A 49 4.78 18.43 8.92
CA GLU A 49 5.29 18.67 7.56
C GLU A 49 4.15 18.74 6.52
N LEU A 50 3.16 17.85 6.59
CA LEU A 50 2.06 17.80 5.64
C LEU A 50 1.10 18.98 5.79
N LYS A 51 0.94 19.53 6.99
CA LYS A 51 0.16 20.73 7.24
C LYS A 51 0.71 21.98 6.55
N ALA A 52 2.01 22.01 6.23
CA ALA A 52 2.56 23.05 5.39
C ALA A 52 2.02 23.01 3.93
N ILE A 53 1.47 21.87 3.50
CA ILE A 53 0.80 21.72 2.19
C ILE A 53 -0.69 22.04 2.32
N SER A 54 -1.36 21.48 3.33
CA SER A 54 -2.79 21.70 3.60
C SER A 54 -3.13 21.32 5.04
N GLU A 55 -3.96 22.13 5.70
CA GLU A 55 -4.49 21.86 7.04
C GLU A 55 -5.49 20.68 7.08
N THR A 56 -5.92 20.16 5.89
CA THR A 56 -6.91 19.08 5.79
C THR A 56 -6.31 17.69 6.03
N VAL A 57 -5.27 17.58 6.85
CA VAL A 57 -4.62 16.32 7.20
C VAL A 57 -4.65 16.06 8.70
N ALA A 58 -5.00 14.82 9.06
CA ALA A 58 -4.97 14.32 10.43
C ALA A 58 -4.13 13.03 10.53
N GLY A 59 -3.50 12.82 11.68
CA GLY A 59 -2.75 11.59 12.01
C GLY A 59 -3.49 10.76 13.06
N LYS A 60 -3.50 9.44 12.88
CA LYS A 60 -3.97 8.47 13.88
C LYS A 60 -2.90 7.41 14.12
N VAL A 61 -2.51 7.21 15.37
CA VAL A 61 -1.59 6.11 15.72
C VAL A 61 -2.33 4.79 15.51
N LEU A 62 -1.75 3.91 14.71
CA LEU A 62 -2.35 2.61 14.40
C LEU A 62 -1.26 1.55 14.22
N ASP A 63 -1.31 0.52 15.04
CA ASP A 63 -0.67 -0.76 14.77
C ASP A 63 -1.73 -1.71 14.19
N ALA A 64 -1.81 -1.76 12.87
CA ALA A 64 -2.82 -2.54 12.17
C ALA A 64 -2.66 -4.07 12.37
N SER A 65 -1.50 -4.55 12.86
CA SER A 65 -1.28 -5.97 13.21
C SER A 65 -2.09 -6.40 14.44
N LYS A 66 -2.45 -5.45 15.30
CA LYS A 66 -3.27 -5.68 16.50
C LYS A 66 -4.73 -5.46 16.18
N GLU A 67 -5.53 -6.51 16.31
CA GLU A 67 -6.94 -6.50 15.92
C GLU A 67 -7.76 -5.46 16.70
N ASP A 68 -7.53 -5.33 18.02
CA ASP A 68 -8.25 -4.38 18.85
C ASP A 68 -8.00 -2.93 18.42
N THR A 69 -6.73 -2.58 18.12
CA THR A 69 -6.39 -1.22 17.65
C THR A 69 -6.94 -0.96 16.26
N LEU A 70 -6.97 -1.97 15.38
CA LEU A 70 -7.56 -1.86 14.05
C LEU A 70 -9.07 -1.67 14.12
N LYS A 71 -9.76 -2.44 14.97
CA LYS A 71 -11.20 -2.33 15.22
C LYS A 71 -11.54 -0.95 15.76
N GLN A 72 -10.87 -0.51 16.82
CA GLN A 72 -11.07 0.81 17.42
C GLN A 72 -10.87 1.94 16.41
N PHE A 73 -9.79 1.86 15.58
CA PHE A 73 -9.55 2.85 14.55
C PHE A 73 -10.74 3.00 13.59
N PHE A 74 -11.28 1.88 13.10
CA PHE A 74 -12.43 1.93 12.19
C PHE A 74 -13.75 2.28 12.87
N GLU A 75 -13.90 2.06 14.17
CA GLU A 75 -15.05 2.53 14.94
C GLU A 75 -15.04 4.06 15.09
N GLU A 76 -13.88 4.65 15.36
CA GLU A 76 -13.70 6.08 15.62
C GLU A 76 -13.58 6.96 14.37
N ILE A 77 -13.14 6.40 13.25
CA ILE A 77 -12.94 7.20 12.03
C ILE A 77 -14.29 7.56 11.39
N GLU A 78 -14.37 8.78 10.86
CA GLU A 78 -15.48 9.18 10.00
C GLU A 78 -15.54 8.32 8.73
N ASN A 79 -16.69 8.28 8.08
CA ASN A 79 -16.79 7.66 6.76
C ASN A 79 -15.84 8.35 5.77
N PHE A 80 -15.32 7.57 4.83
CA PHE A 80 -14.32 8.02 3.86
C PHE A 80 -14.66 7.54 2.46
N ASP A 81 -14.10 8.21 1.45
CA ASP A 81 -14.35 7.89 0.04
C ASP A 81 -13.32 6.91 -0.53
N PHE A 82 -12.06 7.05 -0.11
CA PHE A 82 -10.97 6.22 -0.64
C PHE A 82 -10.04 5.74 0.47
N MET A 83 -9.49 4.55 0.30
CA MET A 83 -8.45 4.05 1.20
C MET A 83 -7.29 3.47 0.42
N ILE A 84 -6.06 3.76 0.88
CA ILE A 84 -4.83 3.11 0.44
C ILE A 84 -4.24 2.35 1.61
N SER A 85 -4.01 1.04 1.45
CA SER A 85 -3.30 0.21 2.42
C SER A 85 -1.89 -0.09 1.95
N MET A 86 -0.91 0.39 2.72
CA MET A 86 0.52 0.06 2.56
C MET A 86 0.93 -1.10 3.47
N ALA A 87 -0.02 -1.85 4.04
CA ALA A 87 0.27 -2.94 4.95
C ALA A 87 0.96 -4.11 4.22
N GLY A 88 1.92 -4.71 4.89
CA GLY A 88 2.73 -5.81 4.42
C GLY A 88 4.22 -5.53 4.53
N GLY A 89 4.99 -6.61 4.51
CA GLY A 89 6.44 -6.59 4.63
C GLY A 89 7.14 -7.24 3.43
N PHE A 90 8.43 -7.40 3.58
CA PHE A 90 9.30 -8.15 2.68
C PHE A 90 9.85 -9.38 3.41
N MET A 91 10.03 -10.48 2.69
CA MET A 91 10.86 -11.58 3.14
C MET A 91 11.73 -12.11 1.99
N GLY A 92 12.90 -12.62 2.31
CA GLY A 92 13.73 -13.43 1.43
C GLY A 92 13.70 -14.91 1.82
N GLY A 93 14.23 -15.76 0.97
CA GLY A 93 14.32 -17.20 1.15
C GLY A 93 13.22 -17.99 0.46
N GLY A 94 13.55 -19.21 0.05
CA GLY A 94 12.67 -20.14 -0.62
C GLY A 94 11.79 -20.94 0.33
N PHE A 95 11.08 -21.93 -0.19
CA PHE A 95 10.17 -22.77 0.62
C PHE A 95 10.89 -23.76 1.52
N LEU A 96 12.09 -24.18 1.17
CA LEU A 96 12.83 -25.22 1.88
C LEU A 96 13.91 -24.66 2.81
N ASP A 97 14.43 -23.48 2.52
CA ASP A 97 15.54 -22.86 3.25
C ASP A 97 15.11 -21.75 4.21
N ALA A 98 13.99 -21.07 3.94
CA ALA A 98 13.47 -20.06 4.87
C ALA A 98 12.81 -20.74 6.10
N PRO A 99 12.96 -20.16 7.32
CA PRO A 99 12.22 -20.65 8.49
C PRO A 99 10.70 -20.61 8.25
N TYR A 100 10.00 -21.68 8.64
CA TYR A 100 8.55 -21.78 8.47
C TYR A 100 7.78 -20.57 9.01
N GLU A 101 8.14 -20.09 10.20
CA GLU A 101 7.50 -18.92 10.81
C GLU A 101 7.73 -17.63 10.01
N THR A 102 8.87 -17.51 9.33
CA THR A 102 9.11 -16.36 8.44
C THR A 102 8.16 -16.37 7.24
N ILE A 103 7.97 -17.53 6.62
CA ILE A 103 7.02 -17.69 5.51
C ILE A 103 5.59 -17.40 5.98
N LYS A 104 5.19 -18.02 7.11
CA LYS A 104 3.87 -17.83 7.71
C LYS A 104 3.60 -16.34 8.01
N ASN A 105 4.54 -15.67 8.70
CA ASN A 105 4.40 -14.27 9.07
C ASN A 105 4.30 -13.36 7.83
N ALA A 106 5.04 -13.63 6.77
CA ALA A 106 4.95 -12.87 5.54
C ALA A 106 3.56 -12.97 4.88
N ILE A 107 2.93 -14.15 4.94
CA ILE A 107 1.57 -14.36 4.46
C ILE A 107 0.55 -13.68 5.37
N ASP A 108 0.70 -13.82 6.69
CA ASP A 108 -0.17 -13.20 7.70
C ASP A 108 -0.16 -11.67 7.56
N GLU A 109 1.01 -11.07 7.49
CA GLU A 109 1.18 -9.62 7.35
C GLU A 109 0.68 -9.07 6.00
N LYS A 110 0.68 -9.88 4.95
CA LYS A 110 0.23 -9.44 3.64
C LYS A 110 -1.24 -9.77 3.40
N LEU A 111 -1.63 -11.04 3.45
CA LEU A 111 -2.99 -11.45 3.13
C LEU A 111 -3.96 -11.19 4.28
N PHE A 112 -3.74 -11.82 5.43
CA PHE A 112 -4.75 -11.81 6.50
C PHE A 112 -4.90 -10.43 7.15
N LEU A 113 -3.82 -9.67 7.26
CA LEU A 113 -3.90 -8.28 7.71
C LEU A 113 -4.73 -7.42 6.75
N ASN A 114 -4.46 -7.49 5.45
CA ASN A 114 -5.23 -6.70 4.47
C ASN A 114 -6.68 -7.18 4.33
N LEU A 115 -6.96 -8.47 4.54
CA LEU A 115 -8.33 -8.98 4.62
C LEU A 115 -9.09 -8.39 5.82
N LYS A 116 -8.45 -8.32 7.00
CA LYS A 116 -9.04 -7.66 8.18
C LYS A 116 -9.30 -6.17 7.91
N ILE A 117 -8.32 -5.47 7.35
CA ILE A 117 -8.46 -4.06 6.96
C ILE A 117 -9.64 -3.89 5.99
N ALA A 118 -9.75 -4.73 4.97
CA ALA A 118 -10.85 -4.68 4.00
C ALA A 118 -12.22 -4.86 4.66
N ARG A 119 -12.35 -5.83 5.57
CA ARG A 119 -13.61 -6.11 6.29
C ARG A 119 -14.08 -4.94 7.15
N TYR A 120 -13.16 -4.30 7.87
CA TYR A 120 -13.50 -3.10 8.66
C TYR A 120 -13.76 -1.90 7.76
N ALA A 121 -12.94 -1.68 6.73
CA ALA A 121 -13.08 -0.58 5.79
C ALA A 121 -14.41 -0.64 5.02
N ALA A 122 -14.89 -1.84 4.66
CA ALA A 122 -16.16 -2.02 3.95
C ALA A 122 -17.37 -1.42 4.68
N ASN A 123 -17.33 -1.32 6.02
CA ASN A 123 -18.41 -0.73 6.83
C ASN A 123 -18.32 0.80 6.92
N LYS A 124 -17.19 1.40 6.56
CA LYS A 124 -16.92 2.84 6.72
C LYS A 124 -16.73 3.58 5.40
N ILE A 125 -16.44 2.86 4.33
CA ILE A 125 -16.28 3.46 3.01
C ILE A 125 -17.63 3.89 2.43
N ASN A 126 -17.68 5.08 1.88
CA ASN A 126 -18.84 5.60 1.17
C ASN A 126 -19.13 4.82 -0.12
N ASP A 127 -20.36 4.81 -0.56
CA ASP A 127 -20.74 4.29 -1.88
C ASP A 127 -20.02 5.07 -2.98
N ASN A 128 -19.70 4.41 -4.09
CA ASN A 128 -18.84 4.90 -5.17
C ASN A 128 -17.38 5.14 -4.76
N GLY A 129 -16.94 4.61 -3.64
CA GLY A 129 -15.57 4.71 -3.13
C GLY A 129 -14.58 3.76 -3.83
N CYS A 130 -13.33 3.75 -3.35
CA CYS A 130 -12.31 2.81 -3.82
C CYS A 130 -11.38 2.37 -2.67
N LEU A 131 -11.17 1.06 -2.56
CA LEU A 131 -10.12 0.46 -1.73
C LEU A 131 -8.93 0.09 -2.62
N ILE A 132 -7.72 0.49 -2.23
CA ILE A 132 -6.49 0.17 -2.96
C ILE A 132 -5.50 -0.48 -2.02
N PHE A 133 -5.06 -1.68 -2.37
CA PHE A 133 -4.09 -2.45 -1.61
C PHE A 133 -2.71 -2.41 -2.28
N THR A 134 -1.67 -2.66 -1.50
CA THR A 134 -0.31 -2.80 -2.00
C THR A 134 0.04 -4.28 -2.07
N ALA A 135 0.23 -4.79 -3.27
CA ALA A 135 0.83 -6.09 -3.55
C ALA A 135 2.35 -5.93 -3.75
N GLY A 136 2.92 -6.71 -4.62
CA GLY A 136 4.32 -6.60 -5.07
C GLY A 136 4.54 -7.45 -6.31
N SER A 137 5.56 -7.12 -7.09
CA SER A 137 5.94 -7.85 -8.29
C SER A 137 7.45 -8.10 -8.34
N GLY A 138 7.88 -9.06 -9.14
CA GLY A 138 9.29 -9.29 -9.49
C GLY A 138 10.10 -10.11 -8.50
N GLY A 139 9.51 -10.70 -7.48
CA GLY A 139 10.16 -11.75 -6.70
C GLY A 139 10.10 -13.12 -7.41
N ARG A 140 11.04 -14.01 -7.09
CA ARG A 140 10.99 -15.41 -7.53
C ARG A 140 10.48 -16.28 -6.38
N ALA A 141 9.67 -17.29 -6.69
CA ALA A 141 9.10 -18.17 -5.69
C ALA A 141 10.15 -18.96 -4.89
N ASP A 142 11.29 -19.23 -5.52
CA ASP A 142 12.42 -19.94 -4.92
C ASP A 142 13.31 -19.08 -4.02
N ASN A 143 13.09 -17.76 -3.93
CA ASN A 143 13.88 -16.87 -3.08
C ASN A 143 13.07 -15.80 -2.31
N ALA A 144 11.75 -15.80 -2.45
CA ALA A 144 10.83 -14.89 -1.76
C ALA A 144 9.45 -15.53 -1.53
N SER A 145 9.43 -16.79 -1.10
CA SER A 145 8.27 -17.69 -1.10
C SER A 145 7.03 -17.12 -0.43
N GLY A 146 7.11 -16.69 0.82
CA GLY A 146 5.96 -16.13 1.54
C GLY A 146 5.52 -14.78 1.00
N ALA A 147 6.47 -13.94 0.55
CA ALA A 147 6.15 -12.65 -0.05
C ALA A 147 5.37 -12.81 -1.37
N ILE A 148 5.74 -13.78 -2.21
CA ILE A 148 5.04 -14.06 -3.46
C ILE A 148 3.63 -14.59 -3.20
N ILE A 149 3.48 -15.58 -2.30
CA ILE A 149 2.15 -16.07 -1.91
C ILE A 149 1.28 -14.92 -1.43
N GLY A 150 1.80 -14.07 -0.54
CA GLY A 150 1.08 -12.91 -0.04
C GLY A 150 0.68 -11.93 -1.15
N ASN A 151 1.59 -11.61 -2.07
CA ASN A 151 1.33 -10.67 -3.17
C ASN A 151 0.30 -11.20 -4.16
N GLU A 152 0.38 -12.46 -4.57
CA GLU A 152 -0.60 -13.10 -5.45
C GLU A 152 -1.96 -13.24 -4.76
N SER A 153 -1.99 -13.51 -3.47
CA SER A 153 -3.22 -13.56 -2.67
C SER A 153 -3.95 -12.21 -2.65
N ILE A 154 -3.23 -11.08 -2.60
CA ILE A 154 -3.84 -9.75 -2.72
C ILE A 154 -4.55 -9.60 -4.08
N SER A 155 -3.94 -10.08 -5.17
CA SER A 155 -4.56 -10.01 -6.50
C SER A 155 -5.86 -10.81 -6.58
N ILE A 156 -5.93 -11.95 -5.89
CA ILE A 156 -7.15 -12.77 -5.80
C ILE A 156 -8.19 -12.08 -4.89
N MET A 157 -7.78 -11.60 -3.71
CA MET A 157 -8.64 -10.90 -2.76
C MET A 157 -9.31 -9.68 -3.40
N VAL A 158 -8.56 -8.89 -4.15
CA VAL A 158 -9.06 -7.70 -4.86
C VAL A 158 -10.17 -8.05 -5.84
N LYS A 159 -10.05 -9.13 -6.61
CA LYS A 159 -11.09 -9.60 -7.54
C LYS A 159 -12.37 -10.01 -6.82
N GLY A 160 -12.24 -10.74 -5.72
CA GLY A 160 -13.38 -11.14 -4.90
C GLY A 160 -14.11 -9.94 -4.30
N LEU A 161 -13.39 -9.07 -3.60
CA LEU A 161 -13.95 -7.87 -2.97
C LEU A 161 -14.58 -6.90 -3.98
N ALA A 162 -14.01 -6.79 -5.19
CA ALA A 162 -14.57 -5.97 -6.26
C ALA A 162 -15.98 -6.42 -6.69
N ILE A 163 -16.23 -7.74 -6.64
CA ILE A 163 -17.56 -8.30 -6.93
C ILE A 163 -18.48 -8.13 -5.71
N GLU A 164 -18.02 -8.47 -4.51
CA GLU A 164 -18.81 -8.39 -3.28
C GLU A 164 -19.31 -6.97 -2.99
N LEU A 165 -18.48 -5.94 -3.26
CA LEU A 165 -18.81 -4.54 -3.02
C LEU A 165 -19.46 -3.82 -4.22
N SER A 166 -19.69 -4.52 -5.32
CA SER A 166 -20.20 -3.93 -6.58
C SER A 166 -21.58 -3.30 -6.46
N LYS A 167 -22.46 -3.84 -5.61
CA LYS A 167 -23.81 -3.27 -5.37
C LYS A 167 -23.74 -1.85 -4.79
N ARG A 168 -22.70 -1.54 -4.05
CA ARG A 168 -22.41 -0.20 -3.52
C ARG A 168 -21.53 0.63 -4.46
N LYS A 169 -21.22 0.11 -5.65
CA LYS A 169 -20.32 0.72 -6.65
C LYS A 169 -18.93 1.04 -6.08
N ILE A 170 -18.50 0.30 -5.07
CA ILE A 170 -17.17 0.42 -4.48
C ILE A 170 -16.21 -0.38 -5.34
N ARG A 171 -15.13 0.26 -5.78
CA ARG A 171 -14.06 -0.37 -6.55
C ARG A 171 -12.99 -0.91 -5.59
N VAL A 172 -12.36 -2.00 -5.97
CA VAL A 172 -11.23 -2.57 -5.23
C VAL A 172 -10.12 -2.91 -6.19
N ASN A 173 -8.93 -2.34 -5.97
CA ASN A 173 -7.78 -2.53 -6.84
C ASN A 173 -6.49 -2.72 -6.01
N ALA A 174 -5.41 -3.07 -6.66
CA ALA A 174 -4.07 -3.11 -6.05
C ALA A 174 -3.02 -2.48 -6.95
N VAL A 175 -1.94 -1.97 -6.32
CA VAL A 175 -0.68 -1.62 -6.98
C VAL A 175 0.35 -2.65 -6.60
N ALA A 176 1.09 -3.18 -7.57
CA ALA A 176 2.16 -4.16 -7.38
C ALA A 176 3.50 -3.58 -7.86
N PRO A 177 4.21 -2.83 -7.01
CA PRO A 177 5.53 -2.33 -7.34
C PRO A 177 6.56 -3.46 -7.32
N THR A 178 7.60 -3.34 -8.14
CA THR A 178 8.84 -4.09 -7.93
C THR A 178 9.74 -3.40 -6.92
N TRP A 179 10.94 -3.98 -6.70
CA TRP A 179 11.88 -3.37 -5.78
C TRP A 179 12.12 -1.89 -6.11
N THR A 180 11.89 -1.05 -5.12
CA THR A 180 12.06 0.40 -5.21
C THR A 180 12.77 0.86 -3.95
N LYS A 181 13.73 1.76 -4.09
CA LYS A 181 14.48 2.31 -2.95
C LYS A 181 13.59 3.19 -2.09
N THR A 182 13.16 2.65 -0.96
CA THR A 182 12.28 3.32 0.01
C THR A 182 12.83 3.17 1.42
N PRO A 183 12.32 3.90 2.42
CA PRO A 183 12.65 3.67 3.83
C PRO A 183 12.31 2.28 4.38
N LEU A 184 11.68 1.40 3.62
CA LEU A 184 11.51 -0.01 3.95
C LEU A 184 12.88 -0.68 4.20
N TRP A 185 13.89 -0.28 3.45
CA TRP A 185 15.25 -0.84 3.47
C TRP A 185 16.19 -0.17 4.48
N ARG A 186 15.69 0.71 5.36
CA ARG A 186 16.51 1.51 6.31
C ARG A 186 17.34 0.68 7.29
N ASN A 187 16.94 -0.56 7.58
CA ASN A 187 17.64 -1.46 8.50
C ASN A 187 18.65 -2.37 7.78
N MET A 188 18.70 -2.32 6.45
CA MET A 188 19.70 -3.05 5.66
C MET A 188 21.01 -2.26 5.57
N ASN A 189 22.13 -2.97 5.39
CA ASN A 189 23.41 -2.36 5.10
C ASN A 189 23.33 -1.57 3.78
N LYS A 190 23.98 -0.41 3.72
CA LYS A 190 23.98 0.47 2.54
C LYS A 190 24.56 -0.22 1.29
N GLU A 191 25.57 -1.07 1.48
CA GLU A 191 26.19 -1.84 0.39
C GLU A 191 25.22 -2.91 -0.15
N GLU A 192 24.52 -3.62 0.73
CA GLU A 192 23.49 -4.57 0.35
C GLU A 192 22.36 -3.89 -0.45
N VAL A 193 21.86 -2.74 0.03
CA VAL A 193 20.84 -1.95 -0.68
C VAL A 193 21.34 -1.56 -2.07
N LYS A 194 22.61 -1.12 -2.20
CA LYS A 194 23.22 -0.76 -3.49
C LYS A 194 23.35 -1.97 -4.42
N ASN A 195 23.74 -3.12 -3.89
CA ASN A 195 23.86 -4.36 -4.67
C ASN A 195 22.49 -4.82 -5.20
N ILE A 196 21.45 -4.75 -4.37
CA ILE A 196 20.08 -5.07 -4.77
C ILE A 196 19.59 -4.06 -5.84
N GLU A 197 19.83 -2.77 -5.66
CA GLU A 197 19.49 -1.72 -6.62
C GLU A 197 20.15 -1.98 -7.99
N THR A 198 21.43 -2.35 -7.97
CA THR A 198 22.18 -2.70 -9.19
C THR A 198 21.61 -3.94 -9.86
N TYR A 199 21.32 -4.99 -9.08
CA TYR A 199 20.71 -6.21 -9.58
C TYR A 199 19.39 -5.93 -10.29
N PHE A 200 18.47 -5.21 -9.65
CA PHE A 200 17.19 -4.88 -10.25
C PHE A 200 17.32 -3.95 -11.45
N SER A 201 18.23 -2.97 -11.41
CA SER A 201 18.48 -2.08 -12.55
C SER A 201 18.98 -2.83 -13.79
N ASN A 202 19.78 -3.88 -13.60
CA ASN A 202 20.26 -4.72 -14.67
C ASN A 202 19.23 -5.74 -15.18
N THR A 203 18.25 -6.09 -14.34
CA THR A 203 17.23 -7.12 -14.66
C THR A 203 15.97 -6.49 -15.25
N ILE A 204 15.57 -5.32 -14.77
CA ILE A 204 14.37 -4.61 -15.26
C ILE A 204 14.59 -4.16 -16.72
N PRO A 205 13.69 -4.48 -17.67
CA PRO A 205 13.83 -4.09 -19.07
C PRO A 205 14.03 -2.59 -19.31
N LEU A 206 13.47 -1.71 -18.46
CA LEU A 206 13.71 -0.27 -18.55
C LEU A 206 15.08 0.17 -18.02
N GLY A 207 15.96 -0.74 -17.58
CA GLY A 207 17.35 -0.48 -17.20
C GLY A 207 17.52 0.31 -15.89
N ARG A 208 16.48 0.44 -15.09
CA ARG A 208 16.50 1.15 -13.80
C ARG A 208 15.38 0.68 -12.87
N THR A 209 15.52 0.99 -11.60
CA THR A 209 14.41 0.85 -10.64
C THR A 209 13.41 2.03 -10.76
N ALA A 210 12.19 1.83 -10.29
CA ALA A 210 11.20 2.91 -10.21
C ALA A 210 11.56 3.93 -9.12
N THR A 211 11.09 5.16 -9.27
CA THR A 211 11.09 6.15 -8.20
C THR A 211 9.86 5.99 -7.29
N ILE A 212 9.90 6.62 -6.12
CA ILE A 212 8.76 6.63 -5.19
C ILE A 212 7.55 7.34 -5.85
N GLU A 213 7.80 8.40 -6.60
CA GLU A 213 6.81 9.19 -7.32
C GLU A 213 6.11 8.37 -8.41
N GLU A 214 6.87 7.59 -9.20
CA GLU A 214 6.32 6.74 -10.25
C GLU A 214 5.38 5.69 -9.68
N VAL A 215 5.77 5.02 -8.59
CA VAL A 215 4.88 4.05 -7.91
C VAL A 215 3.67 4.75 -7.29
N SER A 216 3.88 5.89 -6.62
CA SER A 216 2.81 6.62 -5.96
C SER A 216 1.77 7.14 -6.94
N SER A 217 2.17 7.51 -8.16
CA SER A 217 1.25 7.96 -9.22
C SER A 217 0.20 6.90 -9.58
N ALA A 218 0.53 5.62 -9.46
CA ALA A 218 -0.39 4.52 -9.74
C ALA A 218 -1.57 4.46 -8.74
N TYR A 219 -1.34 4.77 -7.46
CA TYR A 219 -2.42 4.87 -6.48
C TYR A 219 -3.35 6.04 -6.82
N ILE A 220 -2.78 7.19 -7.19
CA ILE A 220 -3.55 8.36 -7.58
C ILE A 220 -4.39 8.07 -8.82
N PHE A 221 -3.78 7.43 -9.83
CA PHE A 221 -4.48 7.00 -11.05
C PHE A 221 -5.66 6.08 -10.74
N LEU A 222 -5.51 5.11 -9.83
CA LEU A 222 -6.59 4.19 -9.45
C LEU A 222 -7.70 4.90 -8.64
N ILE A 223 -7.40 5.97 -7.92
CA ILE A 223 -8.41 6.82 -7.28
C ILE A 223 -9.20 7.57 -8.35
N GLU A 224 -8.51 8.26 -9.27
CA GLU A 224 -9.11 9.15 -10.26
C GLU A 224 -9.84 8.41 -11.39
N ASN A 225 -9.38 7.22 -11.77
CA ASN A 225 -10.04 6.43 -12.81
C ASN A 225 -11.20 5.61 -12.23
N SER A 226 -12.42 6.10 -12.44
CA SER A 226 -13.64 5.50 -11.88
C SER A 226 -14.10 4.21 -12.58
N PHE A 227 -13.42 3.76 -13.64
CA PHE A 227 -13.84 2.57 -14.41
C PHE A 227 -12.93 1.35 -14.24
N ILE A 228 -11.85 1.48 -13.44
CA ILE A 228 -10.95 0.36 -13.11
C ILE A 228 -11.42 -0.32 -11.83
N ASN A 229 -11.73 -1.62 -11.90
CA ASN A 229 -12.16 -2.43 -10.78
C ASN A 229 -11.59 -3.85 -10.85
N GLY A 230 -11.21 -4.43 -9.72
CA GLY A 230 -10.68 -5.79 -9.61
C GLY A 230 -9.28 -5.99 -10.23
N GLN A 231 -8.52 -4.91 -10.45
CA GLN A 231 -7.22 -4.97 -11.13
C GLN A 231 -6.04 -4.85 -10.16
N THR A 232 -4.96 -5.53 -10.50
CA THR A 232 -3.63 -5.33 -9.90
C THR A 232 -2.73 -4.68 -10.93
N LEU A 233 -2.39 -3.41 -10.70
CA LEU A 233 -1.54 -2.64 -11.61
C LEU A 233 -0.07 -2.85 -11.24
N LYS A 234 0.67 -3.55 -12.10
CA LYS A 234 2.11 -3.76 -11.93
C LYS A 234 2.89 -2.51 -12.31
N ILE A 235 3.78 -2.07 -11.42
CA ILE A 235 4.72 -0.97 -11.65
C ILE A 235 6.13 -1.56 -11.51
N ASP A 236 6.57 -2.24 -12.55
CA ASP A 236 7.74 -3.11 -12.51
C ASP A 236 8.72 -2.93 -13.69
N GLY A 237 8.50 -1.94 -14.55
CA GLY A 237 9.37 -1.67 -15.69
C GLY A 237 9.50 -2.83 -16.70
N GLY A 238 8.52 -3.75 -16.70
CA GLY A 238 8.49 -4.94 -17.56
C GLY A 238 9.17 -6.17 -16.95
N LEU A 239 9.60 -6.13 -15.69
CA LEU A 239 10.32 -7.24 -15.04
C LEU A 239 9.56 -8.57 -15.11
N THR A 240 8.24 -8.56 -14.97
CA THR A 240 7.41 -9.77 -14.98
C THR A 240 7.04 -10.27 -16.39
N LEU A 241 7.59 -9.67 -17.43
CA LEU A 241 7.45 -10.13 -18.82
C LEU A 241 8.58 -11.08 -19.25
N LEU A 242 9.63 -11.22 -18.41
CA LEU A 242 10.81 -12.05 -18.66
C LEU A 242 10.60 -13.51 -18.25
#